data_6a87f223e598536ec840d07fb472d02d
#
_entry.id   6a87f223e598536ec840d07fb472d02d
#
_cell.length_a   1.000
_cell.length_b   1.000
_cell.length_c   1.000
_cell.angle_alpha   90.00
_cell.angle_beta   90.00
_cell.angle_gamma   90.00
#
_symmetry.space_group_name_H-M   'P 1'
#
loop_
_entity.id
_entity.type
_entity.pdbx_description
1 polymer ?
#
loop_
_entity_poly.entity_id
_entity_poly.type
_entity_poly.pdbx_seq_one_letter_code
_entity_poly.pdbx_strand_id
1 'polypeptide(L)'
;MRRVFWIGAAALLGVAALVSIVALLRGELTPTDGNILFTLAAAFLAGSAALAGLALIERRDVVLLGWAVVTTSAVGFAILAWQIWTEFDYENWSLDTATALIAALMVATARLLYRGLAWLYWLSAGLTVVTAAVYVWAIHADPDGSNWEKALGTLGIVTVLAWFLVPVLGRTGGAAASERVVGRGPGRYEVELADGETLVVRA
;
A
#
# COMPACT_ATOMS: atom_id res chain seq x y z
N MET A 1 11.43 11.79 10.31
CA MET A 1 10.16 11.50 9.60
C MET A 1 9.28 10.45 10.30
N ARG A 2 9.81 9.30 10.71
CA ARG A 2 9.00 8.23 11.34
C ARG A 2 8.15 8.66 12.55
N ARG A 3 8.66 9.53 13.41
CA ARG A 3 7.95 10.00 14.63
C ARG A 3 6.78 10.93 14.30
N VAL A 4 6.94 11.82 13.32
CA VAL A 4 5.90 12.76 12.89
C VAL A 4 4.74 12.01 12.24
N PHE A 5 5.03 10.96 11.47
CA PHE A 5 4.02 10.10 10.88
C PHE A 5 3.12 9.42 11.93
N TRP A 6 3.73 8.78 12.93
CA TRP A 6 2.95 8.11 13.99
C TRP A 6 2.09 9.08 14.79
N ILE A 7 2.59 10.29 15.03
CA ILE A 7 1.82 11.35 15.70
C ILE A 7 0.66 11.78 14.80
N GLY A 8 0.88 12.01 13.52
CA GLY A 8 -0.17 12.37 12.55
C GLY A 8 -1.23 11.29 12.41
N ALA A 9 -0.83 10.02 12.27
CA ALA A 9 -1.76 8.90 12.20
C ALA A 9 -2.58 8.75 13.48
N ALA A 10 -1.96 8.88 14.65
CA ALA A 10 -2.66 8.84 15.93
C ALA A 10 -3.63 10.02 16.09
N ALA A 11 -3.27 11.22 15.65
CA ALA A 11 -4.14 12.39 15.66
C ALA A 11 -5.36 12.20 14.75
N LEU A 12 -5.17 11.71 13.52
CA LEU A 12 -6.27 11.41 12.59
C LEU A 12 -7.23 10.37 13.16
N LEU A 13 -6.70 9.28 13.71
CA LEU A 13 -7.51 8.24 14.36
C LEU A 13 -8.23 8.78 15.59
N GLY A 14 -7.57 9.63 16.38
CA GLY A 14 -8.19 10.29 17.55
C GLY A 14 -9.37 11.17 17.17
N VAL A 15 -9.22 11.99 16.11
CA VAL A 15 -10.31 12.83 15.59
C VAL A 15 -11.46 11.98 15.06
N ALA A 16 -11.16 10.93 14.28
CA ALA A 16 -12.18 10.01 13.76
C ALA A 16 -12.96 9.33 14.89
N ALA A 17 -12.26 8.88 15.94
CA ALA A 17 -12.90 8.28 17.12
C ALA A 17 -13.79 9.28 17.87
N LEU A 18 -13.35 10.53 18.06
CA LEU A 18 -14.14 11.58 18.71
C LEU A 18 -15.42 11.89 17.92
N VAL A 19 -15.33 12.05 16.59
CA VAL A 19 -16.49 12.29 15.73
C VAL A 19 -17.47 11.11 15.83
N SER A 20 -16.96 9.87 15.77
CA SER A 20 -17.81 8.67 15.90
C SER A 20 -18.50 8.58 17.26
N ILE A 21 -17.82 8.91 18.35
CA ILE A 21 -18.41 8.91 19.70
C ILE A 21 -19.49 9.98 19.83
N VAL A 22 -19.24 11.20 19.32
CA VAL A 22 -20.22 12.29 19.36
C VAL A 22 -21.46 11.93 18.54
N ALA A 23 -21.30 11.34 17.35
CA ALA A 23 -22.40 10.88 16.53
C ALA A 23 -23.22 9.79 17.23
N LEU A 24 -22.55 8.84 17.87
CA LEU A 24 -23.19 7.76 18.63
C LEU A 24 -23.99 8.29 19.83
N LEU A 25 -23.46 9.30 20.53
CA LEU A 25 -24.16 9.94 21.64
C LEU A 25 -25.38 10.76 21.22
N ARG A 26 -25.36 11.29 20.00
CA ARG A 26 -26.51 12.00 19.41
C ARG A 26 -27.61 11.05 18.92
N GLY A 27 -27.29 9.76 18.74
CA GLY A 27 -28.19 8.72 18.24
C GLY A 27 -28.36 8.70 16.72
N GLU A 28 -27.73 9.60 15.98
CA GLU A 28 -27.76 9.68 14.52
C GLU A 28 -26.47 10.29 13.95
N LEU A 29 -26.05 9.79 12.80
CA LEU A 29 -24.95 10.36 12.01
C LEU A 29 -25.53 11.45 11.09
N THR A 30 -25.07 12.70 11.26
CA THR A 30 -25.41 13.74 10.30
C THR A 30 -24.60 13.56 9.01
N PRO A 31 -25.09 14.09 7.86
CA PRO A 31 -24.31 14.06 6.61
C PRO A 31 -22.92 14.70 6.79
N THR A 32 -22.80 15.75 7.57
CA THR A 32 -21.53 16.42 7.87
C THR A 32 -20.57 15.50 8.65
N ASP A 33 -21.07 14.73 9.62
CA ASP A 33 -20.24 13.75 10.37
C ASP A 33 -19.71 12.68 9.43
N GLY A 34 -20.55 12.21 8.47
CA GLY A 34 -20.15 11.30 7.41
C GLY A 34 -19.03 11.88 6.54
N ASN A 35 -19.20 13.11 6.06
CA ASN A 35 -18.19 13.79 5.23
C ASN A 35 -16.85 13.94 5.96
N ILE A 36 -16.86 14.27 7.25
CA ILE A 36 -15.64 14.34 8.06
C ILE A 36 -14.97 12.97 8.16
N LEU A 37 -15.73 11.90 8.46
CA LEU A 37 -15.19 10.55 8.59
C LEU A 37 -14.59 10.05 7.26
N PHE A 38 -15.28 10.27 6.13
CA PHE A 38 -14.76 9.92 4.82
C PHE A 38 -13.51 10.72 4.44
N THR A 39 -13.47 12.03 4.76
CA THR A 39 -12.27 12.85 4.54
C THR A 39 -11.08 12.36 5.36
N LEU A 40 -11.29 11.98 6.62
CA LEU A 40 -10.25 11.41 7.47
C LEU A 40 -9.74 10.06 6.96
N ALA A 41 -10.64 9.20 6.49
CA ALA A 41 -10.29 7.92 5.88
C ALA A 41 -9.47 8.11 4.59
N ALA A 42 -9.91 9.03 3.72
CA ALA A 42 -9.19 9.39 2.50
C ALA A 42 -7.80 9.96 2.81
N ALA A 43 -7.69 10.86 3.80
CA ALA A 43 -6.41 11.43 4.24
C ALA A 43 -5.47 10.36 4.80
N PHE A 44 -5.99 9.39 5.56
CA PHE A 44 -5.20 8.28 6.09
C PHE A 44 -4.69 7.37 4.96
N LEU A 45 -5.55 7.02 4.01
CA LEU A 45 -5.19 6.18 2.87
C LEU A 45 -4.14 6.87 1.99
N ALA A 46 -4.41 8.09 1.55
CA ALA A 46 -3.52 8.87 0.71
C ALA A 46 -2.20 9.21 1.42
N GLY A 47 -2.25 9.57 2.70
CA GLY A 47 -1.06 9.81 3.53
C GLY A 47 -0.19 8.58 3.67
N SER A 48 -0.79 7.40 3.88
CA SER A 48 -0.07 6.12 3.95
C SER A 48 0.61 5.78 2.63
N ALA A 49 -0.07 5.98 1.50
CA ALA A 49 0.48 5.76 0.17
C ALA A 49 1.61 6.75 -0.15
N ALA A 50 1.44 8.04 0.15
CA ALA A 50 2.47 9.07 -0.04
C ALA A 50 3.73 8.75 0.76
N LEU A 51 3.61 8.30 2.00
CA LEU A 51 4.76 7.91 2.83
C LEU A 51 5.46 6.68 2.29
N ALA A 52 4.73 5.69 1.79
CA ALA A 52 5.33 4.55 1.12
C ALA A 52 6.11 5.00 -0.13
N GLY A 53 5.54 5.92 -0.92
CA GLY A 53 6.22 6.52 -2.06
C GLY A 53 7.50 7.29 -1.67
N LEU A 54 7.44 8.13 -0.64
CA LEU A 54 8.61 8.86 -0.12
C LEU A 54 9.70 7.90 0.37
N ALA A 55 9.33 6.82 1.05
CA ALA A 55 10.28 5.82 1.50
C ALA A 55 10.99 5.11 0.33
N LEU A 56 10.31 4.91 -0.82
CA LEU A 56 10.94 4.39 -2.04
C LEU A 56 11.93 5.39 -2.62
N ILE A 57 11.61 6.70 -2.63
CA ILE A 57 12.51 7.77 -3.09
C ILE A 57 13.75 7.85 -2.19
N GLU A 58 13.58 7.82 -0.88
CA GLU A 58 14.69 7.86 0.09
C GLU A 58 15.65 6.67 -0.09
N ARG A 59 15.14 5.48 -0.38
CA ARG A 59 15.95 4.29 -0.63
C ARG A 59 16.68 4.30 -1.97
N ARG A 60 16.35 5.25 -2.86
CA ARG A 60 16.88 5.35 -4.24
C ARG A 60 16.70 4.07 -5.08
N ASP A 61 15.75 3.24 -4.70
CA ASP A 61 15.53 1.95 -5.35
C ASP A 61 14.75 2.12 -6.67
N VAL A 62 13.54 2.67 -6.60
CA VAL A 62 12.70 2.95 -7.78
C VAL A 62 12.10 4.35 -7.63
N VAL A 63 12.92 5.37 -7.84
CA VAL A 63 12.56 6.79 -7.62
C VAL A 63 11.33 7.20 -8.43
N LEU A 64 11.24 6.75 -9.69
CA LEU A 64 10.10 7.06 -10.55
C LEU A 64 8.78 6.51 -9.99
N LEU A 65 8.78 5.26 -9.51
CA LEU A 65 7.61 4.66 -8.87
C LEU A 65 7.24 5.43 -7.59
N GLY A 66 8.24 5.81 -6.79
CA GLY A 66 8.02 6.62 -5.59
C GLY A 66 7.31 7.94 -5.90
N TRP A 67 7.78 8.68 -6.90
CA TRP A 67 7.13 9.91 -7.36
C TRP A 67 5.72 9.67 -7.93
N ALA A 68 5.53 8.62 -8.74
CA ALA A 68 4.21 8.27 -9.25
C ALA A 68 3.22 8.03 -8.10
N VAL A 69 3.62 7.28 -7.07
CA VAL A 69 2.78 7.00 -5.90
C VAL A 69 2.47 8.28 -5.12
N VAL A 70 3.46 9.16 -4.87
CA VAL A 70 3.26 10.43 -4.17
C VAL A 70 2.29 11.33 -4.93
N THR A 71 2.48 11.45 -6.25
CA THR A 71 1.61 12.29 -7.10
C THR A 71 0.19 11.74 -7.12
N THR A 72 0.01 10.43 -7.33
CA THR A 72 -1.31 9.77 -7.29
C THR A 72 -1.99 9.98 -5.94
N SER A 73 -1.24 9.91 -4.84
CA SER A 73 -1.77 10.13 -3.50
C SER A 73 -2.26 11.57 -3.29
N ALA A 74 -1.48 12.55 -3.72
CA ALA A 74 -1.83 13.97 -3.56
C ALA A 74 -3.05 14.34 -4.43
N VAL A 75 -3.03 13.96 -5.71
CA VAL A 75 -4.13 14.22 -6.64
C VAL A 75 -5.39 13.46 -6.22
N GLY A 76 -5.26 12.18 -5.86
CA GLY A 76 -6.39 11.36 -5.43
C GLY A 76 -7.03 11.88 -4.16
N PHE A 77 -6.24 12.33 -3.18
CA PHE A 77 -6.80 12.98 -1.99
C PHE A 77 -7.55 14.27 -2.33
N ALA A 78 -6.99 15.12 -3.20
CA ALA A 78 -7.63 16.37 -3.60
C ALA A 78 -8.99 16.10 -4.30
N ILE A 79 -9.06 15.10 -5.18
CA ILE A 79 -10.29 14.70 -5.88
C ILE A 79 -11.32 14.18 -4.86
N LEU A 80 -10.93 13.25 -3.98
CA LEU A 80 -11.84 12.69 -2.97
C LEU A 80 -12.36 13.77 -2.02
N ALA A 81 -11.47 14.63 -1.52
CA ALA A 81 -11.87 15.73 -0.65
C ALA A 81 -12.85 16.68 -1.34
N TRP A 82 -12.58 17.03 -2.61
CA TRP A 82 -13.49 17.85 -3.40
C TRP A 82 -14.88 17.19 -3.52
N GLN A 83 -14.94 15.92 -3.89
CA GLN A 83 -16.20 15.18 -4.09
C GLN A 83 -17.01 15.06 -2.79
N ILE A 84 -16.37 14.75 -1.67
CA ILE A 84 -17.03 14.63 -0.36
C ILE A 84 -17.74 15.94 0.05
N TRP A 85 -17.16 17.10 -0.29
CA TRP A 85 -17.66 18.41 0.19
C TRP A 85 -18.52 19.16 -0.83
N THR A 86 -18.57 18.73 -2.10
CA THR A 86 -19.34 19.45 -3.15
C THR A 86 -20.65 18.79 -3.50
N GLU A 87 -20.99 17.64 -2.87
CA GLU A 87 -22.20 16.83 -3.21
C GLU A 87 -22.30 16.54 -4.72
N PHE A 88 -21.16 16.55 -5.41
CA PHE A 88 -21.11 16.26 -6.83
C PHE A 88 -21.39 14.79 -7.05
N ASP A 89 -22.47 14.49 -7.78
CA ASP A 89 -23.00 13.15 -8.04
C ASP A 89 -22.14 12.35 -9.04
N TYR A 90 -20.84 12.23 -8.75
CA TYR A 90 -19.88 11.42 -9.51
C TYR A 90 -19.43 10.21 -8.67
N GLU A 91 -20.40 9.37 -8.31
CA GLU A 91 -20.14 8.16 -7.50
C GLU A 91 -18.99 7.30 -8.10
N ASN A 92 -18.99 7.15 -9.43
CA ASN A 92 -17.98 6.38 -10.13
C ASN A 92 -16.56 6.95 -9.97
N TRP A 93 -16.37 8.27 -10.02
CA TRP A 93 -15.05 8.91 -9.88
C TRP A 93 -14.46 8.74 -8.49
N SER A 94 -15.27 8.70 -7.45
CA SER A 94 -14.80 8.45 -6.09
C SER A 94 -14.29 7.02 -5.93
N LEU A 95 -15.00 6.05 -6.51
CA LEU A 95 -14.60 4.65 -6.51
C LEU A 95 -13.33 4.42 -7.34
N ASP A 96 -13.21 5.04 -8.52
CA ASP A 96 -12.01 4.99 -9.35
C ASP A 96 -10.79 5.55 -8.61
N THR A 97 -10.95 6.72 -7.98
CA THR A 97 -9.88 7.37 -7.23
C THR A 97 -9.44 6.55 -6.02
N ALA A 98 -10.41 6.00 -5.27
CA ALA A 98 -10.13 5.12 -4.14
C ALA A 98 -9.39 3.84 -4.60
N THR A 99 -9.82 3.24 -5.71
CA THR A 99 -9.18 2.06 -6.32
C THR A 99 -7.73 2.37 -6.72
N ALA A 100 -7.48 3.52 -7.36
CA ALA A 100 -6.14 3.96 -7.74
C ALA A 100 -5.23 4.18 -6.50
N LEU A 101 -5.75 4.78 -5.44
CA LEU A 101 -5.01 4.99 -4.19
C LEU A 101 -4.66 3.67 -3.50
N ILE A 102 -5.59 2.73 -3.43
CA ILE A 102 -5.35 1.39 -2.85
C ILE A 102 -4.30 0.66 -3.68
N ALA A 103 -4.41 0.67 -5.01
CA ALA A 103 -3.45 0.04 -5.89
C ALA A 103 -2.04 0.66 -5.73
N ALA A 104 -1.93 1.98 -5.68
CA ALA A 104 -0.67 2.68 -5.45
C ALA A 104 -0.04 2.30 -4.10
N LEU A 105 -0.84 2.24 -3.03
CA LEU A 105 -0.39 1.81 -1.71
C LEU A 105 0.09 0.35 -1.72
N MET A 106 -0.65 -0.56 -2.35
CA MET A 106 -0.29 -1.98 -2.43
C MET A 106 1.03 -2.19 -3.21
N VAL A 107 1.19 -1.54 -4.36
CA VAL A 107 2.41 -1.65 -5.17
C VAL A 107 3.62 -1.07 -4.42
N ALA A 108 3.48 0.10 -3.80
CA ALA A 108 4.55 0.73 -3.05
C ALA A 108 4.97 -0.08 -1.83
N THR A 109 4.00 -0.57 -1.04
CA THR A 109 4.28 -1.38 0.15
C THR A 109 4.84 -2.76 -0.20
N ALA A 110 4.35 -3.41 -1.26
CA ALA A 110 4.94 -4.64 -1.78
C ALA A 110 6.42 -4.44 -2.14
N ARG A 111 6.77 -3.30 -2.76
CA ARG A 111 8.16 -2.96 -3.08
C ARG A 111 9.02 -2.71 -1.84
N LEU A 112 8.47 -2.02 -0.84
CA LEU A 112 9.18 -1.75 0.43
C LEU A 112 9.43 -3.02 1.23
N LEU A 113 8.51 -3.98 1.16
CA LEU A 113 8.57 -5.27 1.88
C LEU A 113 9.33 -6.34 1.08
N TYR A 114 9.66 -6.05 -0.18
CA TYR A 114 10.39 -6.96 -1.05
C TYR A 114 11.76 -7.34 -0.46
N ARG A 115 12.04 -8.65 -0.43
CA ARG A 115 13.32 -9.22 0.02
C ARG A 115 13.67 -10.45 -0.85
N GLY A 116 14.25 -10.22 -2.01
CA GLY A 116 14.97 -11.26 -2.76
C GLY A 116 14.21 -12.05 -3.84
N LEU A 117 12.86 -12.07 -3.88
CA LEU A 117 12.10 -12.80 -4.90
C LEU A 117 11.47 -11.83 -5.93
N ALA A 118 12.27 -11.34 -6.88
CA ALA A 118 11.85 -10.32 -7.85
C ALA A 118 10.59 -10.71 -8.64
N TRP A 119 10.46 -11.95 -9.03
CA TRP A 119 9.31 -12.43 -9.78
C TRP A 119 8.01 -12.33 -8.98
N LEU A 120 8.05 -12.56 -7.65
CA LEU A 120 6.88 -12.48 -6.79
C LEU A 120 6.40 -11.03 -6.62
N TYR A 121 7.34 -10.08 -6.51
CA TYR A 121 6.99 -8.66 -6.51
C TYR A 121 6.30 -8.27 -7.82
N TRP A 122 6.88 -8.62 -8.97
CA TRP A 122 6.30 -8.28 -10.27
C TRP A 122 4.95 -8.95 -10.50
N LEU A 123 4.78 -10.19 -10.03
CA LEU A 123 3.49 -10.87 -10.04
C LEU A 123 2.45 -10.12 -9.20
N SER A 124 2.79 -9.78 -7.96
CA SER A 124 1.88 -9.04 -7.07
C SER A 124 1.55 -7.65 -7.61
N ALA A 125 2.54 -6.90 -8.09
CA ALA A 125 2.34 -5.58 -8.67
C ALA A 125 1.50 -5.65 -9.95
N GLY A 126 1.80 -6.57 -10.86
CA GLY A 126 1.03 -6.78 -12.08
C GLY A 126 -0.43 -7.18 -11.79
N LEU A 127 -0.63 -8.12 -10.85
CA LEU A 127 -1.96 -8.52 -10.44
C LEU A 127 -2.75 -7.35 -9.81
N THR A 128 -2.10 -6.52 -9.00
CA THR A 128 -2.73 -5.32 -8.41
C THR A 128 -3.18 -4.34 -9.49
N VAL A 129 -2.33 -4.07 -10.50
CA VAL A 129 -2.69 -3.16 -11.60
C VAL A 129 -3.81 -3.73 -12.45
N VAL A 130 -3.77 -5.03 -12.79
CA VAL A 130 -4.84 -5.69 -13.54
C VAL A 130 -6.15 -5.66 -12.75
N THR A 131 -6.11 -5.97 -11.46
CA THR A 131 -7.29 -5.91 -10.59
C THR A 131 -7.87 -4.52 -10.55
N ALA A 132 -7.05 -3.48 -10.33
CA ALA A 132 -7.51 -2.09 -10.34
C ALA A 132 -8.17 -1.72 -11.69
N ALA A 133 -7.56 -2.09 -12.81
CA ALA A 133 -8.11 -1.82 -14.14
C ALA A 133 -9.45 -2.54 -14.36
N VAL A 134 -9.60 -3.79 -13.90
CA VAL A 134 -10.85 -4.56 -14.00
C VAL A 134 -11.92 -3.94 -13.10
N TYR A 135 -11.59 -3.48 -11.89
CA TYR A 135 -12.54 -2.78 -11.02
C TYR A 135 -13.03 -1.47 -11.63
N VAL A 136 -12.11 -0.62 -12.15
CA VAL A 136 -12.48 0.61 -12.84
C VAL A 136 -13.36 0.32 -14.04
N TRP A 137 -13.02 -0.69 -14.86
CA TRP A 137 -13.85 -1.10 -15.99
C TRP A 137 -15.24 -1.55 -15.52
N ALA A 138 -15.34 -2.36 -14.48
CA ALA A 138 -16.60 -2.86 -13.97
C ALA A 138 -17.50 -1.75 -13.41
N ILE A 139 -16.94 -0.73 -12.77
CA ILE A 139 -17.67 0.46 -12.29
C ILE A 139 -18.35 1.19 -13.45
N HIS A 140 -17.67 1.31 -14.61
CA HIS A 140 -18.22 2.03 -15.76
C HIS A 140 -19.07 1.17 -16.69
N ALA A 141 -18.80 -0.13 -16.76
CA ALA A 141 -19.51 -1.05 -17.64
C ALA A 141 -20.81 -1.58 -17.02
N ASP A 142 -20.94 -1.47 -15.69
CA ASP A 142 -22.08 -1.97 -14.91
C ASP A 142 -22.55 -3.36 -15.41
N PRO A 143 -21.67 -4.37 -15.42
CA PRO A 143 -21.98 -5.66 -16.01
C PRO A 143 -23.04 -6.39 -15.19
N ASP A 144 -24.17 -6.69 -15.81
CA ASP A 144 -25.26 -7.41 -15.18
C ASP A 144 -24.88 -8.84 -14.79
N GLY A 145 -25.26 -9.24 -13.58
CA GLY A 145 -25.28 -10.62 -13.13
C GLY A 145 -24.35 -10.95 -11.95
N SER A 146 -24.86 -11.81 -11.06
CA SER A 146 -24.18 -12.25 -9.82
C SER A 146 -22.81 -12.92 -10.04
N ASN A 147 -22.50 -13.32 -11.25
CA ASN A 147 -21.21 -13.95 -11.57
C ASN A 147 -20.07 -12.93 -11.61
N TRP A 148 -20.35 -11.68 -11.99
CA TRP A 148 -19.35 -10.60 -12.00
C TRP A 148 -18.93 -10.20 -10.59
N GLU A 149 -19.88 -10.07 -9.66
CA GLU A 149 -19.59 -9.78 -8.26
C GLU A 149 -18.68 -10.85 -7.65
N LYS A 150 -18.95 -12.13 -7.94
CA LYS A 150 -18.12 -13.25 -7.49
C LYS A 150 -16.74 -13.21 -8.13
N ALA A 151 -16.65 -12.88 -9.43
CA ALA A 151 -15.38 -12.77 -10.14
C ALA A 151 -14.53 -11.63 -9.58
N LEU A 152 -15.11 -10.44 -9.37
CA LEU A 152 -14.43 -9.29 -8.77
C LEU A 152 -13.98 -9.60 -7.35
N GLY A 153 -14.84 -10.17 -6.51
CA GLY A 153 -14.51 -10.58 -5.16
C GLY A 153 -13.35 -11.59 -5.13
N THR A 154 -13.40 -12.60 -6.00
CA THR A 154 -12.33 -13.60 -6.13
C THR A 154 -11.02 -12.96 -6.56
N LEU A 155 -11.05 -12.08 -7.57
CA LEU A 155 -9.87 -11.37 -8.06
C LEU A 155 -9.26 -10.50 -6.96
N GLY A 156 -10.08 -9.79 -6.19
CA GLY A 156 -9.64 -9.00 -5.04
C GLY A 156 -8.96 -9.86 -3.97
N ILE A 157 -9.55 -11.00 -3.62
CA ILE A 157 -8.97 -11.93 -2.63
C ILE A 157 -7.61 -12.46 -3.12
N VAL A 158 -7.52 -12.90 -4.38
CA VAL A 158 -6.26 -13.41 -4.96
C VAL A 158 -5.18 -12.32 -4.96
N THR A 159 -5.55 -11.08 -5.28
CA THR A 159 -4.62 -9.94 -5.26
C THR A 159 -4.09 -9.65 -3.86
N VAL A 160 -4.97 -9.62 -2.86
CA VAL A 160 -4.57 -9.42 -1.46
C VAL A 160 -3.69 -10.57 -0.97
N LEU A 161 -4.01 -11.81 -1.31
CA LEU A 161 -3.19 -12.97 -0.97
C LEU A 161 -1.81 -12.87 -1.63
N ALA A 162 -1.72 -12.55 -2.92
CA ALA A 162 -0.46 -12.36 -3.61
C ALA A 162 0.39 -11.26 -2.96
N TRP A 163 -0.24 -10.16 -2.55
CA TRP A 163 0.43 -9.06 -1.84
C TRP A 163 0.98 -9.52 -0.48
N PHE A 164 0.22 -10.29 0.30
CA PHE A 164 0.68 -10.86 1.58
C PHE A 164 1.81 -11.88 1.42
N LEU A 165 1.85 -12.61 0.31
CA LEU A 165 2.91 -13.58 0.05
C LEU A 165 4.29 -12.93 -0.15
N VAL A 166 4.35 -11.67 -0.63
CA VAL A 166 5.61 -10.94 -0.83
C VAL A 166 6.45 -10.87 0.45
N PRO A 167 5.95 -10.37 1.60
CA PRO A 167 6.74 -10.32 2.83
C PRO A 167 6.93 -11.69 3.48
N VAL A 168 5.98 -12.62 3.33
CA VAL A 168 6.05 -13.95 3.95
C VAL A 168 7.13 -14.79 3.27
N LEU A 169 7.06 -14.96 1.97
CA LEU A 169 8.04 -15.76 1.22
C LEU A 169 9.40 -15.05 1.11
N GLY A 170 9.42 -13.72 1.13
CA GLY A 170 10.67 -12.97 1.20
C GLY A 170 11.47 -13.20 2.49
N ARG A 171 10.77 -13.55 3.59
CA ARG A 171 11.45 -13.93 4.85
C ARG A 171 11.97 -15.37 4.83
N THR A 172 11.24 -16.29 4.21
CA THR A 172 11.63 -17.70 4.14
C THR A 172 12.69 -17.95 3.07
N GLY A 173 12.64 -17.26 1.92
CA GLY A 173 13.63 -17.37 0.84
C GLY A 173 14.96 -16.67 1.17
N GLY A 174 14.93 -15.58 1.92
CA GLY A 174 16.15 -14.88 2.33
C GLY A 174 16.95 -15.59 3.44
N ALA A 175 16.33 -16.50 4.16
CA ALA A 175 17.03 -17.30 5.16
C ALA A 175 17.95 -18.38 4.53
N ALA A 176 17.73 -18.73 3.27
CA ALA A 176 18.59 -19.66 2.53
C ALA A 176 19.86 -19.01 1.94
N ALA A 177 19.86 -17.67 1.83
CA ALA A 177 21.03 -16.88 1.42
C ALA A 177 21.71 -16.22 2.64
N SER A 178 21.71 -16.91 3.79
CA SER A 178 22.46 -16.43 4.96
C SER A 178 23.95 -16.54 4.64
N GLU A 179 24.64 -15.41 4.70
CA GLU A 179 26.08 -15.34 4.76
C GLU A 179 26.60 -16.43 5.70
N ARG A 180 27.23 -17.45 5.13
CA ARG A 180 27.77 -18.55 5.91
C ARG A 180 29.21 -18.18 6.25
N VAL A 181 29.49 -17.97 7.51
CA VAL A 181 30.88 -17.86 7.97
C VAL A 181 31.55 -19.21 7.78
N VAL A 182 32.39 -19.30 6.74
CA VAL A 182 33.04 -20.57 6.30
C VAL A 182 34.35 -20.80 7.05
N GLY A 183 34.99 -19.72 7.50
CA GLY A 183 36.29 -19.81 8.19
C GLY A 183 36.43 -18.79 9.32
N ARG A 184 37.03 -19.20 10.43
CA ARG A 184 37.33 -18.36 11.59
C ARG A 184 38.82 -18.51 11.94
N GLY A 185 39.62 -17.49 11.60
CA GLY A 185 40.98 -17.35 12.03
C GLY A 185 41.14 -16.15 12.99
N PRO A 186 42.24 -16.02 13.75
CA PRO A 186 42.48 -14.88 14.61
C PRO A 186 42.50 -13.59 13.78
N GLY A 187 41.48 -12.75 13.95
CA GLY A 187 41.33 -11.46 13.25
C GLY A 187 40.93 -11.57 11.76
N ARG A 188 40.44 -12.71 11.31
CA ARG A 188 40.04 -12.94 9.92
C ARG A 188 38.77 -13.79 9.84
N TYR A 189 37.75 -13.26 9.17
CA TYR A 189 36.48 -13.97 8.91
C TYR A 189 36.32 -14.14 7.40
N GLU A 190 36.07 -15.36 6.95
CA GLU A 190 35.67 -15.66 5.57
C GLU A 190 34.17 -15.83 5.53
N VAL A 191 33.49 -14.94 4.81
CA VAL A 191 32.04 -14.94 4.64
C VAL A 191 31.75 -15.31 3.21
N GLU A 192 31.06 -16.42 2.99
CA GLU A 192 30.55 -16.82 1.68
C GLU A 192 29.25 -16.06 1.41
N LEU A 193 29.26 -15.26 0.32
CA LEU A 193 28.11 -14.51 -0.14
C LEU A 193 27.16 -15.43 -0.92
N ALA A 194 25.91 -14.98 -1.09
CA ALA A 194 24.85 -15.75 -1.76
C ALA A 194 25.15 -16.06 -3.24
N ASP A 195 26.10 -15.40 -3.85
CA ASP A 195 26.61 -15.61 -5.23
C ASP A 195 27.82 -16.56 -5.30
N GLY A 196 28.24 -17.09 -4.15
CA GLY A 196 29.41 -18.00 -4.05
C GLY A 196 30.74 -17.29 -3.96
N GLU A 197 30.78 -15.95 -3.92
CA GLU A 197 32.01 -15.21 -3.63
C GLU A 197 32.36 -15.25 -2.14
N THR A 198 33.64 -15.41 -1.84
CA THR A 198 34.16 -15.35 -0.47
C THR A 198 34.77 -13.99 -0.18
N LEU A 199 34.19 -13.28 0.77
CA LEU A 199 34.69 -12.01 1.28
C LEU A 199 35.51 -12.24 2.55
N VAL A 200 36.76 -11.78 2.54
CA VAL A 200 37.62 -11.85 3.70
C VAL A 200 37.54 -10.52 4.47
N VAL A 201 36.91 -10.56 5.63
CA VAL A 201 36.79 -9.40 6.54
C VAL A 201 37.89 -9.52 7.61
N ARG A 202 38.73 -8.50 7.74
CA ARG A 202 39.72 -8.37 8.82
C ARG A 202 39.11 -7.55 9.95
N ALA A 203 39.11 -8.08 11.16
CA ALA A 203 38.72 -7.37 12.36
C ALA A 203 39.87 -6.58 12.95
#